data_b9e5fa4c7d902fb75ddca31929ec070b
#
_entry.id   b9e5fa4c7d902fb75ddca31929ec070b
#
_cell.length_a   1.000
_cell.length_b   1.000
_cell.length_c   1.000
_cell.angle_alpha   90.00
_cell.angle_beta   90.00
_cell.angle_gamma   90.00
#
_symmetry.space_group_name_H-M   'P 1'
#
loop_
_entity.id
_entity.type
_entity.pdbx_description
1 polymer ?
#
loop_
_entity_poly.entity_id
_entity_poly.type
_entity_poly.pdbx_seq_one_letter_code
_entity_poly.pdbx_strand_id
1 'polypeptide(L)'
;MFVIKLAGLRIRIENRYPFIERQCRDYICEDEAFDFSVAVTNDEILEEQKHGEFSDGYCESICMYRHICEKSAAYNVFLMHSSVIEVNGYAYAFTAKSGVGKSTHTALWIKNIPGARVLNGDKPLYRLEEDGSFTVFGTPWNGKEDWGENISAPLAAICFLERGEVNSIRPATPDETLERLMHQLYLRGEKGSVIQQLALMDALIGGASFFLLSCNISDEAAKIAYEAMRKDR
;
A
#
# COMPACT_ATOMS: atom_id res chain seq x y z
N MET A 1 -3.62 -24.80 1.33
CA MET A 1 -2.68 -24.32 0.29
C MET A 1 -3.49 -23.88 -0.93
N PHE A 2 -3.22 -22.68 -1.47
CA PHE A 2 -3.95 -22.08 -2.60
C PHE A 2 -3.04 -21.07 -3.32
N VAL A 3 -3.44 -20.61 -4.50
CA VAL A 3 -2.70 -19.59 -5.27
C VAL A 3 -3.52 -18.31 -5.31
N ILE A 4 -2.87 -17.17 -5.09
CA ILE A 4 -3.47 -15.84 -5.25
C ILE A 4 -2.81 -15.10 -6.41
N LYS A 5 -3.58 -14.21 -7.05
CA LYS A 5 -3.05 -13.24 -8.00
C LYS A 5 -3.00 -11.86 -7.35
N LEU A 6 -1.79 -11.33 -7.14
CA LEU A 6 -1.56 -10.09 -6.43
C LEU A 6 -0.46 -9.28 -7.14
N ALA A 7 -0.74 -8.02 -7.46
CA ALA A 7 0.16 -7.14 -8.21
C ALA A 7 0.72 -7.76 -9.51
N GLY A 8 -0.11 -8.55 -10.22
CA GLY A 8 0.27 -9.26 -11.43
C GLY A 8 1.03 -10.57 -11.21
N LEU A 9 1.41 -10.89 -9.97
CA LEU A 9 2.14 -12.11 -9.60
C LEU A 9 1.18 -13.21 -9.13
N ARG A 10 1.51 -14.46 -9.45
CA ARG A 10 0.85 -15.65 -8.93
C ARG A 10 1.68 -16.18 -7.75
N ILE A 11 1.08 -16.19 -6.58
CA ILE A 11 1.78 -16.50 -5.33
C ILE A 11 1.11 -17.70 -4.69
N ARG A 12 1.85 -18.77 -4.48
CA ARG A 12 1.37 -19.93 -3.76
C ARG A 12 1.48 -19.71 -2.26
N ILE A 13 0.36 -19.78 -1.57
CA ILE A 13 0.22 -19.63 -0.12
C ILE A 13 0.16 -21.00 0.53
N GLU A 14 1.14 -21.30 1.37
CA GLU A 14 1.22 -22.56 2.14
C GLU A 14 0.76 -22.29 3.58
N ASN A 15 -0.56 -22.12 3.74
CA ASN A 15 -1.18 -21.74 5.01
C ASN A 15 -1.39 -22.94 5.94
N ARG A 16 -1.38 -22.69 7.23
CA ARG A 16 -1.72 -23.62 8.33
C ARG A 16 -3.12 -23.38 8.85
N TYR A 17 -3.54 -22.10 8.90
CA TYR A 17 -4.82 -21.67 9.41
C TYR A 17 -5.74 -21.19 8.30
N PRO A 18 -7.07 -21.39 8.42
CA PRO A 18 -8.01 -20.98 7.37
C PRO A 18 -8.25 -19.46 7.33
N PHE A 19 -7.61 -18.68 8.20
CA PHE A 19 -7.80 -17.24 8.29
C PHE A 19 -7.37 -16.53 7.00
N ILE A 20 -6.14 -16.77 6.53
CA ILE A 20 -5.59 -16.12 5.35
C ILE A 20 -6.32 -16.52 4.06
N GLU A 21 -6.82 -17.74 3.97
CA GLU A 21 -7.62 -18.19 2.82
C GLU A 21 -8.93 -17.38 2.70
N ARG A 22 -9.63 -17.19 3.82
CA ARG A 22 -10.82 -16.33 3.86
C ARG A 22 -10.51 -14.88 3.55
N GLN A 23 -9.38 -14.37 4.06
CA GLN A 23 -8.93 -13.00 3.82
C GLN A 23 -8.59 -12.76 2.35
N CYS A 24 -7.97 -13.74 1.70
CA CYS A 24 -7.55 -13.66 0.31
C CYS A 24 -8.61 -14.10 -0.71
N ARG A 25 -9.84 -14.42 -0.30
CA ARG A 25 -10.86 -15.06 -1.15
C ARG A 25 -11.06 -14.38 -2.52
N ASP A 26 -11.04 -13.05 -2.56
CA ASP A 26 -11.27 -12.26 -3.79
C ASP A 26 -10.00 -12.16 -4.68
N TYR A 27 -8.89 -12.75 -4.23
CA TYR A 27 -7.60 -12.81 -4.92
C TYR A 27 -7.21 -14.22 -5.34
N ILE A 28 -7.96 -15.24 -4.90
CA ILE A 28 -7.69 -16.65 -5.24
C ILE A 28 -7.86 -16.85 -6.75
N CYS A 29 -6.93 -17.56 -7.37
CA CYS A 29 -7.01 -17.98 -8.75
C CYS A 29 -6.82 -19.50 -8.87
N GLU A 30 -7.40 -20.08 -9.94
CA GLU A 30 -7.34 -21.53 -10.21
C GLU A 30 -6.05 -21.98 -10.90
N ASP A 31 -5.09 -21.07 -11.11
CA ASP A 31 -3.82 -21.38 -11.74
C ASP A 31 -2.97 -22.32 -10.87
N GLU A 32 -2.45 -23.39 -11.44
CA GLU A 32 -1.47 -24.26 -10.77
C GLU A 32 -0.05 -23.67 -10.82
N ALA A 33 0.26 -22.87 -11.85
CA ALA A 33 1.55 -22.21 -12.01
C ALA A 33 1.65 -20.99 -11.09
N PHE A 34 2.80 -20.79 -10.48
CA PHE A 34 3.09 -19.66 -9.59
C PHE A 34 4.50 -19.13 -9.81
N ASP A 35 4.68 -17.84 -9.52
CA ASP A 35 5.98 -17.16 -9.65
C ASP A 35 6.89 -17.49 -8.45
N PHE A 36 6.30 -17.55 -7.25
CA PHE A 36 6.97 -18.00 -6.02
C PHE A 36 5.95 -18.50 -4.98
N SER A 37 6.47 -19.22 -3.97
CA SER A 37 5.67 -19.66 -2.81
C SER A 37 6.10 -18.96 -1.53
N VAL A 38 5.17 -18.86 -0.58
CA VAL A 38 5.40 -18.36 0.77
C VAL A 38 4.81 -19.32 1.81
N ALA A 39 5.55 -19.49 2.89
CA ALA A 39 5.17 -20.28 4.07
C ALA A 39 5.67 -19.56 5.32
N VAL A 40 5.05 -19.81 6.46
CA VAL A 40 5.40 -19.22 7.76
C VAL A 40 5.69 -20.36 8.75
N THR A 41 6.72 -20.19 9.56
CA THR A 41 7.09 -21.12 10.63
C THR A 41 6.29 -20.87 11.90
N ASN A 42 6.23 -21.85 12.81
CA ASN A 42 5.61 -21.67 14.12
C ASN A 42 6.35 -20.59 14.94
N ASP A 43 7.67 -20.53 14.83
CA ASP A 43 8.47 -19.56 15.59
C ASP A 43 8.17 -18.13 15.18
N GLU A 44 7.93 -17.87 13.88
CA GLU A 44 7.50 -16.55 13.39
C GLU A 44 6.11 -16.17 13.92
N ILE A 45 5.18 -17.11 13.99
CA ILE A 45 3.83 -16.88 14.55
C ILE A 45 3.95 -16.54 16.04
N LEU A 46 4.73 -17.30 16.80
CA LEU A 46 4.96 -17.07 18.22
C LEU A 46 5.66 -15.72 18.50
N GLU A 47 6.59 -15.32 17.62
CA GLU A 47 7.24 -14.02 17.74
C GLU A 47 6.26 -12.88 17.46
N GLU A 48 5.40 -13.01 16.45
CA GLU A 48 4.37 -11.99 16.13
C GLU A 48 3.35 -11.84 17.27
N GLN A 49 2.99 -12.92 17.95
CA GLN A 49 2.08 -12.88 19.10
C GLN A 49 2.59 -12.02 20.28
N LYS A 50 3.90 -11.80 20.40
CA LYS A 50 4.46 -10.91 21.44
C LYS A 50 4.06 -9.46 21.25
N HIS A 51 3.57 -9.08 20.07
CA HIS A 51 3.15 -7.70 19.76
C HIS A 51 1.70 -7.38 20.14
N GLY A 52 0.92 -8.36 20.62
CA GLY A 52 -0.45 -8.17 21.07
C GLY A 52 -1.24 -9.46 21.22
N GLU A 53 -2.47 -9.36 21.70
CA GLU A 53 -3.40 -10.48 21.82
C GLU A 53 -4.04 -10.79 20.45
N PHE A 54 -3.33 -11.52 19.61
CA PHE A 54 -3.77 -11.90 18.27
C PHE A 54 -3.93 -13.41 18.13
N SER A 55 -4.86 -13.85 17.27
CA SER A 55 -4.98 -15.27 16.92
C SER A 55 -3.82 -15.74 16.05
N ASP A 56 -3.48 -17.04 16.13
CA ASP A 56 -2.42 -17.65 15.31
C ASP A 56 -2.62 -17.39 13.82
N GLY A 57 -3.87 -17.53 13.34
CA GLY A 57 -4.18 -17.29 11.93
C GLY A 57 -4.00 -15.84 11.49
N TYR A 58 -4.24 -14.87 12.36
CA TYR A 58 -3.93 -13.46 12.09
C TYR A 58 -2.42 -13.23 12.06
N CYS A 59 -1.66 -13.77 13.02
CA CYS A 59 -0.21 -13.68 13.06
C CYS A 59 0.42 -14.34 11.83
N GLU A 60 -0.06 -15.54 11.45
CA GLU A 60 0.34 -16.20 10.20
C GLU A 60 0.11 -15.27 9.00
N SER A 61 -1.05 -14.64 8.88
CA SER A 61 -1.38 -13.75 7.78
C SER A 61 -0.43 -12.55 7.67
N ILE A 62 -0.09 -11.93 8.79
CA ILE A 62 0.85 -10.80 8.83
C ILE A 62 2.27 -11.23 8.44
N CYS A 63 2.77 -12.36 8.99
CA CYS A 63 4.07 -12.91 8.63
C CYS A 63 4.11 -13.30 7.14
N MET A 64 3.03 -13.94 6.64
CA MET A 64 2.91 -14.31 5.24
C MET A 64 3.00 -13.09 4.32
N TYR A 65 2.35 -11.99 4.67
CA TYR A 65 2.41 -10.76 3.88
C TYR A 65 3.81 -10.14 3.87
N ARG A 66 4.54 -10.21 4.97
CA ARG A 66 5.95 -9.79 5.02
C ARG A 66 6.80 -10.57 4.03
N HIS A 67 6.66 -11.90 3.99
CA HIS A 67 7.36 -12.76 3.02
C HIS A 67 6.96 -12.44 1.57
N ILE A 68 5.68 -12.16 1.32
CA ILE A 68 5.22 -11.71 0.01
C ILE A 68 5.94 -10.41 -0.39
N CYS A 69 5.95 -9.40 0.47
CA CYS A 69 6.61 -8.12 0.19
C CYS A 69 8.11 -8.28 -0.08
N GLU A 70 8.80 -9.12 0.71
CA GLU A 70 10.23 -9.38 0.56
C GLU A 70 10.55 -10.04 -0.79
N LYS A 71 9.79 -11.07 -1.17
CA LYS A 71 10.01 -11.80 -2.43
C LYS A 71 9.55 -11.01 -3.66
N SER A 72 8.50 -10.21 -3.52
CA SER A 72 7.96 -9.39 -4.62
C SER A 72 8.92 -8.33 -5.12
N ALA A 73 9.91 -7.92 -4.30
CA ALA A 73 10.92 -6.94 -4.71
C ALA A 73 11.70 -7.38 -5.97
N ALA A 74 11.97 -8.69 -6.12
CA ALA A 74 12.62 -9.25 -7.31
C ALA A 74 11.78 -9.10 -8.60
N TYR A 75 10.50 -8.78 -8.47
CA TYR A 75 9.54 -8.56 -9.56
C TYR A 75 9.12 -7.10 -9.68
N ASN A 76 9.94 -6.18 -9.18
CA ASN A 76 9.68 -4.73 -9.17
C ASN A 76 8.41 -4.32 -8.40
N VAL A 77 8.00 -5.11 -7.41
CA VAL A 77 6.83 -4.85 -6.57
C VAL A 77 7.25 -4.61 -5.13
N PHE A 78 6.72 -3.56 -4.51
CA PHE A 78 7.04 -3.19 -3.14
C PHE A 78 5.83 -2.67 -2.36
N LEU A 79 5.91 -2.71 -1.04
CA LEU A 79 4.92 -2.15 -0.12
C LEU A 79 5.32 -0.73 0.30
N MET A 80 4.38 0.21 0.17
CA MET A 80 4.44 1.49 0.86
C MET A 80 3.18 1.67 1.73
N HIS A 81 3.36 1.89 3.02
CA HIS A 81 2.27 2.09 3.97
C HIS A 81 1.50 3.38 3.65
N SER A 82 0.35 3.23 3.03
CA SER A 82 -0.47 4.34 2.54
C SER A 82 -1.94 3.93 2.42
N SER A 83 -2.83 4.90 2.47
CA SER A 83 -4.20 4.74 1.99
C SER A 83 -4.28 5.22 0.56
N VAL A 84 -4.89 4.45 -0.33
CA VAL A 84 -4.96 4.76 -1.76
C VAL A 84 -6.40 4.80 -2.23
N ILE A 85 -6.73 5.88 -2.92
CA ILE A 85 -8.05 6.14 -3.50
C ILE A 85 -7.91 6.12 -5.02
N GLU A 86 -8.80 5.43 -5.68
CA GLU A 86 -8.94 5.49 -7.14
C GLU A 86 -10.02 6.50 -7.51
N VAL A 87 -9.70 7.38 -8.45
CA VAL A 87 -10.64 8.32 -9.08
C VAL A 87 -10.32 8.44 -10.56
N ASN A 88 -11.33 8.26 -11.40
CA ASN A 88 -11.22 8.42 -12.85
C ASN A 88 -10.10 7.60 -13.51
N GLY A 89 -9.81 6.41 -12.98
CA GLY A 89 -8.79 5.51 -13.48
C GLY A 89 -7.37 5.79 -12.98
N TYR A 90 -7.18 6.68 -12.00
CA TYR A 90 -5.89 7.00 -11.39
C TYR A 90 -5.88 6.76 -9.89
N ALA A 91 -4.74 6.34 -9.36
CA ALA A 91 -4.51 6.13 -7.93
C ALA A 91 -3.87 7.35 -7.27
N TYR A 92 -4.45 7.79 -6.16
CA TYR A 92 -3.97 8.87 -5.30
C TYR A 92 -3.60 8.29 -3.94
N ALA A 93 -2.32 8.34 -3.59
CA ALA A 93 -1.80 7.74 -2.37
C ALA A 93 -1.61 8.77 -1.27
N PHE A 94 -2.09 8.45 -0.07
CA PHE A 94 -1.92 9.27 1.13
C PHE A 94 -1.12 8.53 2.17
N THR A 95 -0.05 9.14 2.65
CA THR A 95 0.78 8.56 3.69
C THR A 95 1.09 9.56 4.79
N ALA A 96 1.28 9.06 6.02
CA ALA A 96 1.55 9.86 7.20
C ALA A 96 2.07 8.99 8.34
N LYS A 97 2.67 9.60 9.36
CA LYS A 97 2.92 8.93 10.64
C LYS A 97 1.60 8.39 11.22
N SER A 98 1.68 7.30 11.99
CA SER A 98 0.49 6.73 12.62
C SER A 98 -0.29 7.79 13.43
N GLY A 99 -1.62 7.76 13.32
CA GLY A 99 -2.51 8.66 14.06
C GLY A 99 -2.65 10.08 13.49
N VAL A 100 -1.97 10.44 12.41
CA VAL A 100 -2.12 11.79 11.80
C VAL A 100 -3.50 12.00 11.17
N GLY A 101 -4.12 10.92 10.61
CA GLY A 101 -5.47 11.01 10.08
C GLY A 101 -5.66 10.49 8.65
N LYS A 102 -4.86 9.50 8.20
CA LYS A 102 -5.03 8.88 6.87
C LYS A 102 -6.48 8.43 6.61
N SER A 103 -7.04 7.59 7.50
CA SER A 103 -8.43 7.08 7.34
C SER A 103 -9.45 8.23 7.33
N THR A 104 -9.26 9.27 8.15
CA THR A 104 -10.12 10.46 8.14
C THR A 104 -10.08 11.17 6.79
N HIS A 105 -8.88 11.38 6.25
CA HIS A 105 -8.72 12.03 4.95
C HIS A 105 -9.30 11.18 3.81
N THR A 106 -9.13 9.86 3.87
CA THR A 106 -9.76 8.90 2.96
C THR A 106 -11.29 9.03 2.98
N ALA A 107 -11.90 9.09 4.18
CA ALA A 107 -13.35 9.29 4.31
C ALA A 107 -13.81 10.64 3.71
N LEU A 108 -13.03 11.71 3.87
CA LEU A 108 -13.31 13.01 3.25
C LEU A 108 -13.28 12.93 1.72
N TRP A 109 -12.37 12.18 1.12
CA TRP A 109 -12.34 11.98 -0.33
C TRP A 109 -13.56 11.23 -0.82
N ILE A 110 -13.91 10.10 -0.18
CA ILE A 110 -15.11 9.32 -0.54
C ILE A 110 -16.37 10.17 -0.46
N LYS A 111 -16.46 11.06 0.53
CA LYS A 111 -17.60 11.95 0.72
C LYS A 111 -17.68 13.05 -0.35
N ASN A 112 -16.54 13.62 -0.75
CA ASN A 112 -16.49 14.88 -1.46
C ASN A 112 -16.08 14.79 -2.94
N ILE A 113 -15.42 13.70 -3.35
CA ILE A 113 -14.94 13.54 -4.72
C ILE A 113 -15.80 12.51 -5.45
N PRO A 114 -16.59 12.92 -6.44
CA PRO A 114 -17.46 12.01 -7.19
C PRO A 114 -16.66 10.88 -7.85
N GLY A 115 -17.14 9.65 -7.69
CA GLY A 115 -16.50 8.47 -8.26
C GLY A 115 -15.27 7.95 -7.51
N ALA A 116 -14.89 8.59 -6.38
CA ALA A 116 -13.82 8.10 -5.54
C ALA A 116 -14.19 6.77 -4.88
N ARG A 117 -13.26 5.81 -4.90
CA ARG A 117 -13.37 4.53 -4.18
C ARG A 117 -12.03 4.16 -3.55
N VAL A 118 -12.06 3.41 -2.46
CA VAL A 118 -10.82 3.02 -1.78
C VAL A 118 -10.22 1.81 -2.49
N LEU A 119 -9.04 2.00 -3.08
CA LEU A 119 -8.27 0.91 -3.66
C LEU A 119 -7.64 0.05 -2.55
N ASN A 120 -7.05 0.67 -1.53
CA ASN A 120 -6.55 0.01 -0.31
C ASN A 120 -6.38 1.02 0.83
N GLY A 121 -6.81 0.67 2.05
CA GLY A 121 -6.78 1.59 3.21
C GLY A 121 -5.44 1.66 3.95
N ASP A 122 -4.50 0.70 3.75
CA ASP A 122 -3.33 0.59 4.63
C ASP A 122 -2.06 0.03 3.97
N LYS A 123 -2.16 -1.08 3.26
CA LYS A 123 -1.00 -1.85 2.77
C LYS A 123 -1.11 -2.23 1.28
N PRO A 124 -1.25 -1.25 0.36
CA PRO A 124 -1.23 -1.49 -1.07
C PRO A 124 0.15 -1.95 -1.54
N LEU A 125 0.19 -2.60 -2.71
CA LEU A 125 1.43 -2.88 -3.42
C LEU A 125 1.60 -1.93 -4.61
N TYR A 126 2.83 -1.52 -4.84
CA TYR A 126 3.25 -0.68 -5.96
C TYR A 126 4.13 -1.48 -6.88
N ARG A 127 3.91 -1.42 -8.17
CA ARG A 127 4.77 -2.03 -9.18
C ARG A 127 5.36 -0.96 -10.09
N LEU A 128 6.67 -1.00 -10.26
CA LEU A 128 7.38 -0.25 -11.29
C LEU A 128 7.16 -0.96 -12.63
N GLU A 129 6.60 -0.24 -13.58
CA GLU A 129 6.35 -0.73 -14.95
C GLU A 129 7.57 -0.50 -15.86
N GLU A 130 7.60 -1.14 -17.03
CA GLU A 130 8.70 -1.06 -17.99
C GLU A 130 8.93 0.36 -18.53
N ASP A 131 7.87 1.17 -18.58
CA ASP A 131 7.94 2.58 -19.02
C ASP A 131 8.38 3.55 -17.91
N GLY A 132 8.70 3.04 -16.70
CA GLY A 132 9.08 3.83 -15.55
C GLY A 132 7.90 4.39 -14.74
N SER A 133 6.66 4.15 -15.16
CA SER A 133 5.47 4.51 -14.38
C SER A 133 5.22 3.52 -13.24
N PHE A 134 4.30 3.85 -12.35
CA PHE A 134 3.90 2.98 -11.25
C PHE A 134 2.42 2.64 -11.33
N THR A 135 2.10 1.36 -11.10
CA THR A 135 0.74 0.87 -10.89
C THR A 135 0.56 0.50 -9.42
N VAL A 136 -0.56 0.92 -8.83
CA VAL A 136 -0.92 0.59 -7.44
C VAL A 136 -1.99 -0.48 -7.43
N PHE A 137 -1.84 -1.46 -6.55
CA PHE A 137 -2.73 -2.61 -6.44
C PHE A 137 -3.35 -2.69 -5.05
N GLY A 138 -4.66 -2.96 -5.00
CA GLY A 138 -5.34 -3.38 -3.79
C GLY A 138 -4.82 -4.72 -3.30
N THR A 139 -4.87 -4.93 -1.99
CA THR A 139 -4.42 -6.16 -1.33
C THR A 139 -5.43 -6.60 -0.29
N PRO A 140 -5.44 -7.86 0.13
CA PRO A 140 -6.29 -8.31 1.25
C PRO A 140 -5.90 -7.70 2.61
N TRP A 141 -4.76 -7.00 2.71
CA TRP A 141 -4.27 -6.34 3.93
C TRP A 141 -4.59 -4.84 3.88
N ASN A 142 -5.83 -4.49 4.15
CA ASN A 142 -6.41 -3.15 3.93
C ASN A 142 -6.70 -2.36 5.22
N GLY A 143 -6.17 -2.83 6.35
CA GLY A 143 -6.23 -2.12 7.63
C GLY A 143 -7.47 -2.42 8.47
N LYS A 144 -7.68 -1.61 9.51
CA LYS A 144 -8.73 -1.82 10.52
C LYS A 144 -10.14 -1.54 9.99
N GLU A 145 -10.23 -0.61 9.06
CA GLU A 145 -11.48 -0.19 8.44
C GLU A 145 -11.98 -1.19 7.39
N ASP A 146 -11.16 -2.18 7.05
CA ASP A 146 -11.42 -3.17 5.99
C ASP A 146 -11.78 -2.52 4.64
N TRP A 147 -11.15 -1.38 4.35
CA TRP A 147 -11.37 -0.63 3.13
C TRP A 147 -10.39 -1.04 2.04
N GLY A 148 -10.90 -1.68 1.00
CA GLY A 148 -10.10 -2.07 -0.15
C GLY A 148 -10.88 -2.90 -1.14
N GLU A 149 -10.41 -2.89 -2.38
CA GLU A 149 -10.95 -3.65 -3.49
C GLU A 149 -9.83 -4.35 -4.25
N ASN A 150 -10.12 -5.47 -4.89
CA ASN A 150 -9.17 -6.14 -5.79
C ASN A 150 -9.14 -5.42 -7.16
N ILE A 151 -8.63 -4.21 -7.16
CA ILE A 151 -8.46 -3.36 -8.34
C ILE A 151 -7.04 -2.81 -8.40
N SER A 152 -6.67 -2.23 -9.54
CA SER A 152 -5.41 -1.52 -9.73
C SER A 152 -5.63 -0.26 -10.56
N ALA A 153 -4.73 0.72 -10.37
CA ALA A 153 -4.72 1.94 -11.16
C ALA A 153 -3.30 2.52 -11.27
N PRO A 154 -2.97 3.21 -12.38
CA PRO A 154 -1.74 3.98 -12.51
C PRO A 154 -1.66 5.04 -11.41
N LEU A 155 -0.48 5.19 -10.80
CA LEU A 155 -0.23 6.18 -9.77
C LEU A 155 -0.24 7.59 -10.36
N ALA A 156 -1.12 8.45 -9.86
CA ALA A 156 -1.14 9.86 -10.19
C ALA A 156 -0.15 10.66 -9.34
N ALA A 157 -0.26 10.52 -8.02
CA ALA A 157 0.55 11.26 -7.06
C ALA A 157 0.55 10.60 -5.68
N ILE A 158 1.54 10.97 -4.88
CA ILE A 158 1.67 10.62 -3.46
C ILE A 158 1.59 11.91 -2.63
N CYS A 159 0.79 11.90 -1.58
CA CYS A 159 0.62 13.04 -0.68
C CYS A 159 0.98 12.67 0.76
N PHE A 160 1.91 13.41 1.34
CA PHE A 160 2.22 13.36 2.76
C PHE A 160 1.25 14.24 3.53
N LEU A 161 0.54 13.66 4.52
CA LEU A 161 -0.39 14.39 5.35
C LEU A 161 0.27 14.92 6.61
N GLU A 162 -0.03 16.16 6.95
CA GLU A 162 0.29 16.81 8.22
C GLU A 162 -0.96 17.46 8.80
N ARG A 163 -1.02 17.54 10.13
CA ARG A 163 -2.09 18.30 10.80
C ARG A 163 -1.79 19.77 10.71
N GLY A 164 -2.77 20.56 10.32
CA GLY A 164 -2.73 22.01 10.27
C GLY A 164 -4.09 22.64 10.55
N GLU A 165 -4.10 23.88 10.99
CA GLU A 165 -5.35 24.65 11.19
C GLU A 165 -5.92 25.15 9.86
N VAL A 166 -5.05 25.47 8.92
CA VAL A 166 -5.38 25.96 7.58
C VAL A 166 -4.99 24.89 6.55
N ASN A 167 -5.91 24.62 5.62
CA ASN A 167 -5.65 23.70 4.53
C ASN A 167 -4.71 24.33 3.50
N SER A 168 -3.59 23.69 3.23
CA SER A 168 -2.66 24.10 2.18
C SER A 168 -1.93 22.91 1.60
N ILE A 169 -1.75 22.89 0.28
CA ILE A 169 -1.01 21.85 -0.42
C ILE A 169 0.07 22.47 -1.30
N ARG A 170 1.22 21.82 -1.35
CA ARG A 170 2.32 22.19 -2.24
C ARG A 170 3.09 20.97 -2.69
N PRO A 171 3.89 21.04 -3.76
CA PRO A 171 4.87 20.01 -4.06
C PRO A 171 5.83 19.81 -2.87
N ALA A 172 6.17 18.55 -2.57
CA ALA A 172 7.19 18.22 -1.59
C ALA A 172 8.58 18.40 -2.22
N THR A 173 9.55 18.86 -1.43
CA THR A 173 10.93 18.92 -1.88
C THR A 173 11.56 17.52 -1.90
N PRO A 174 12.67 17.29 -2.64
CA PRO A 174 13.36 15.99 -2.65
C PRO A 174 13.78 15.52 -1.25
N ASP A 175 14.28 16.40 -0.40
CA ASP A 175 14.71 16.08 0.96
C ASP A 175 13.53 15.67 1.84
N GLU A 176 12.41 16.42 1.78
CA GLU A 176 11.17 16.06 2.48
C GLU A 176 10.60 14.72 2.00
N THR A 177 10.70 14.46 0.70
CA THR A 177 10.24 13.20 0.10
C THR A 177 11.06 12.02 0.62
N LEU A 178 12.39 12.12 0.57
CA LEU A 178 13.29 11.07 1.04
C LEU A 178 13.07 10.76 2.52
N GLU A 179 13.08 11.80 3.38
CA GLU A 179 12.87 11.65 4.82
C GLU A 179 11.57 10.92 5.14
N ARG A 180 10.48 11.31 4.47
CA ARG A 180 9.15 10.76 4.74
C ARG A 180 8.98 9.34 4.20
N LEU A 181 9.48 9.06 3.00
CA LEU A 181 9.39 7.74 2.38
C LEU A 181 10.14 6.66 3.17
N MET A 182 11.31 6.98 3.73
CA MET A 182 12.10 6.05 4.55
C MET A 182 11.31 5.47 5.73
N HIS A 183 10.29 6.16 6.20
CA HIS A 183 9.44 5.71 7.29
C HIS A 183 8.18 4.97 6.83
N GLN A 184 7.87 4.96 5.54
CA GLN A 184 6.64 4.39 4.99
C GLN A 184 6.87 3.15 4.13
N LEU A 185 8.09 2.97 3.65
CA LEU A 185 8.46 1.78 2.87
C LEU A 185 8.79 0.60 3.79
N TYR A 186 8.38 -0.57 3.38
CA TYR A 186 8.76 -1.81 4.04
C TYR A 186 10.15 -2.24 3.52
N LEU A 187 11.19 -1.83 4.25
CA LEU A 187 12.59 -2.12 3.93
C LEU A 187 13.11 -3.24 4.83
N ARG A 188 12.74 -4.48 4.52
CA ARG A 188 13.14 -5.68 5.30
C ARG A 188 13.41 -6.87 4.38
N GLY A 189 14.03 -7.89 4.96
CA GLY A 189 14.39 -9.14 4.30
C GLY A 189 15.90 -9.32 4.18
N GLU A 190 16.31 -10.24 3.33
CA GLU A 190 17.72 -10.49 3.04
C GLU A 190 18.35 -9.28 2.32
N LYS A 191 19.67 -9.16 2.39
CA LYS A 191 20.44 -8.03 1.81
C LYS A 191 20.06 -7.74 0.34
N GLY A 192 19.87 -8.78 -0.47
CA GLY A 192 19.48 -8.63 -1.89
C GLY A 192 18.11 -7.98 -2.05
N SER A 193 17.12 -8.40 -1.27
CA SER A 193 15.78 -7.83 -1.27
C SER A 193 15.78 -6.35 -0.83
N VAL A 194 16.54 -6.03 0.22
CA VAL A 194 16.66 -4.65 0.71
C VAL A 194 17.29 -3.74 -0.33
N ILE A 195 18.34 -4.20 -1.02
CA ILE A 195 18.98 -3.42 -2.12
C ILE A 195 17.97 -3.16 -3.24
N GLN A 196 17.18 -4.17 -3.62
CA GLN A 196 16.15 -4.01 -4.65
C GLN A 196 15.06 -3.03 -4.21
N GLN A 197 14.59 -3.12 -2.96
CA GLN A 197 13.60 -2.21 -2.39
C GLN A 197 14.11 -0.75 -2.38
N LEU A 198 15.40 -0.53 -2.07
CA LEU A 198 16.01 0.79 -2.14
C LEU A 198 16.10 1.32 -3.58
N ALA A 199 16.42 0.47 -4.55
CA ALA A 199 16.41 0.86 -5.97
C ALA A 199 14.99 1.23 -6.45
N LEU A 200 13.96 0.51 -5.99
CA LEU A 200 12.55 0.83 -6.29
C LEU A 200 12.11 2.15 -5.62
N MET A 201 12.60 2.44 -4.41
CA MET A 201 12.38 3.73 -3.76
C MET A 201 13.00 4.87 -4.57
N ASP A 202 14.23 4.68 -5.05
CA ASP A 202 14.92 5.67 -5.84
C ASP A 202 14.20 5.96 -7.16
N ALA A 203 13.73 4.90 -7.84
CA ALA A 203 12.88 5.02 -9.02
C ALA A 203 11.55 5.73 -8.71
N LEU A 204 10.93 5.46 -7.55
CA LEU A 204 9.70 6.13 -7.13
C LEU A 204 9.92 7.63 -6.91
N ILE A 205 11.02 8.01 -6.27
CA ILE A 205 11.38 9.43 -6.04
C ILE A 205 11.58 10.14 -7.37
N GLY A 206 12.22 9.50 -8.34
CA GLY A 206 12.47 10.07 -9.66
C GLY A 206 11.26 10.10 -10.60
N GLY A 207 10.29 9.17 -10.43
CA GLY A 207 9.19 8.96 -11.37
C GLY A 207 7.82 9.42 -10.92
N ALA A 208 7.60 9.64 -9.62
CA ALA A 208 6.30 10.02 -9.08
C ALA A 208 6.23 11.50 -8.67
N SER A 209 5.01 12.04 -8.65
CA SER A 209 4.74 13.39 -8.11
C SER A 209 4.45 13.31 -6.62
N PHE A 210 5.10 14.16 -5.84
CA PHE A 210 4.94 14.20 -4.39
C PHE A 210 4.42 15.54 -3.91
N PHE A 211 3.47 15.49 -2.97
CA PHE A 211 2.85 16.66 -2.36
C PHE A 211 2.92 16.59 -0.84
N LEU A 212 2.93 17.73 -0.21
CA LEU A 212 2.74 17.91 1.23
C LEU A 212 1.44 18.66 1.46
N LEU A 213 0.51 18.05 2.19
CA LEU A 213 -0.77 18.61 2.58
C LEU A 213 -0.80 18.85 4.09
N SER A 214 -0.80 20.14 4.48
CA SER A 214 -1.19 20.55 5.82
C SER A 214 -2.69 20.71 5.85
N CYS A 215 -3.41 19.97 6.71
CA CYS A 215 -4.87 19.98 6.68
C CYS A 215 -5.52 19.79 8.05
N ASN A 216 -6.73 20.31 8.15
CA ASN A 216 -7.70 20.01 9.20
C ASN A 216 -8.75 19.00 8.74
N ILE A 217 -9.75 18.72 9.58
CA ILE A 217 -10.85 17.79 9.28
C ILE A 217 -12.00 18.57 8.64
N SER A 218 -11.82 19.01 7.39
CA SER A 218 -12.86 19.69 6.62
C SER A 218 -12.99 19.12 5.21
N ASP A 219 -14.15 19.31 4.61
CA ASP A 219 -14.43 18.90 3.23
C ASP A 219 -13.50 19.60 2.21
N GLU A 220 -13.03 20.80 2.54
CA GLU A 220 -12.09 21.56 1.74
C GLU A 220 -10.74 20.82 1.58
N ALA A 221 -10.25 20.14 2.63
CA ALA A 221 -8.99 19.42 2.59
C ALA A 221 -8.92 18.38 1.45
N ALA A 222 -10.02 17.62 1.23
CA ALA A 222 -10.10 16.68 0.13
C ALA A 222 -10.14 17.38 -1.23
N LYS A 223 -10.87 18.48 -1.33
CA LYS A 223 -11.05 19.23 -2.59
C LYS A 223 -9.74 19.85 -3.07
N ILE A 224 -9.02 20.57 -2.20
CA ILE A 224 -7.74 21.17 -2.58
C ILE A 224 -6.69 20.11 -2.91
N ALA A 225 -6.70 18.98 -2.20
CA ALA A 225 -5.81 17.86 -2.50
C ALA A 225 -6.10 17.29 -3.90
N TYR A 226 -7.37 17.03 -4.23
CA TYR A 226 -7.74 16.51 -5.55
C TYR A 226 -7.37 17.49 -6.66
N GLU A 227 -7.70 18.77 -6.52
CA GLU A 227 -7.38 19.81 -7.53
C GLU A 227 -5.88 19.94 -7.79
N ALA A 228 -5.04 19.82 -6.75
CA ALA A 228 -3.60 19.91 -6.90
C ALA A 228 -2.95 18.65 -7.48
N MET A 229 -3.52 17.47 -7.17
CA MET A 229 -2.92 16.17 -7.52
C MET A 229 -3.48 15.56 -8.81
N ARG A 230 -4.66 16.01 -9.28
CA ARG A 230 -5.32 15.41 -10.44
C ARG A 230 -4.44 15.44 -11.69
N LYS A 231 -4.45 14.34 -12.43
CA LYS A 231 -3.94 14.30 -13.80
C LYS A 231 -5.06 14.70 -14.74
N ASP A 232 -4.82 15.69 -15.56
CA ASP A 232 -5.69 15.99 -16.69
C ASP A 232 -5.54 14.85 -17.71
N ARG A 233 -6.67 14.43 -18.29
CA ARG A 233 -6.71 13.38 -19.33
C ARG A 233 -6.10 13.85 -20.61
#